data_efe96f147351be788718aabf96d2bb8c
#
_entry.id   efe96f147351be788718aabf96d2bb8c
#
_cell.length_a   1.000
_cell.length_b   1.000
_cell.length_c   1.000
_cell.angle_alpha   90.00
_cell.angle_beta   90.00
_cell.angle_gamma   90.00
#
_symmetry.space_group_name_H-M   'P 1'
#
loop_
_entity.id
_entity.type
_entity.pdbx_description
1 polymer ?
#
loop_
_entity_poly.entity_id
_entity_poly.type
_entity_poly.pdbx_seq_one_letter_code
_entity_poly.pdbx_strand_id
1 'polypeptide(L)'
;MALLNIRNLTVTFDTQKGPFRAVDGLDISVDAGEVLAIVGESGSGKSVSMLAVMGLLPPSATVTADEMTFDGQDLQAMSALAKRRIIGRDITMIFQEPMASLNPCFTVGFQITEVLRQHLNLTQKQSLTRALELFSAVGLPDPHDKLNAYPHQLSGGQCQRAMIAMALACQPKLLIADEPTTALDVTIQKQILDLLMDLQAKTGMGLIMITHDMGVVAETADRVLVQYQGRKMEEAGVLQLFENPQNPYTRALLSALPEHATGKRLSTVADYMEGAG
;
A
#
# COMPACT_ATOMS: atom_id res chain seq x y z
N MET A 1 7.00 -19.38 -6.55
CA MET A 1 7.96 -18.29 -6.88
C MET A 1 7.32 -17.00 -6.43
N ALA A 2 8.06 -16.18 -5.69
CA ALA A 2 7.52 -14.90 -5.25
C ALA A 2 7.05 -14.05 -6.44
N LEU A 3 5.88 -13.43 -6.31
CA LEU A 3 5.33 -12.49 -7.28
C LEU A 3 6.19 -11.20 -7.33
N LEU A 4 6.54 -10.67 -6.17
CA LEU A 4 7.50 -9.59 -5.98
C LEU A 4 8.64 -10.11 -5.10
N ASN A 5 9.88 -9.89 -5.50
CA ASN A 5 11.04 -10.20 -4.69
C ASN A 5 12.04 -9.04 -4.73
N ILE A 6 12.40 -8.54 -3.57
CA ILE A 6 13.34 -7.43 -3.38
C ILE A 6 14.38 -7.85 -2.35
N ARG A 7 15.66 -7.64 -2.67
CA ARG A 7 16.78 -7.92 -1.77
C ARG A 7 17.65 -6.70 -1.62
N ASN A 8 18.00 -6.40 -0.38
CA ASN A 8 18.92 -5.33 0.00
C ASN A 8 18.52 -3.96 -0.56
N LEU A 9 17.21 -3.62 -0.52
CA LEU A 9 16.73 -2.31 -0.98
C LEU A 9 17.27 -1.21 -0.10
N THR A 10 17.91 -0.23 -0.72
CA THR A 10 18.39 0.99 -0.06
C THR A 10 17.87 2.22 -0.80
N VAL A 11 17.31 3.17 -0.05
CA VAL A 11 16.85 4.46 -0.57
C VAL A 11 17.52 5.58 0.21
N THR A 12 18.25 6.42 -0.50
CA THR A 12 18.95 7.58 0.06
C THR A 12 18.47 8.86 -0.61
N PHE A 13 18.09 9.85 0.18
CA PHE A 13 17.74 11.18 -0.30
C PHE A 13 18.90 12.15 -0.10
N ASP A 14 19.20 12.94 -1.14
CA ASP A 14 20.10 14.07 -1.01
C ASP A 14 19.36 15.23 -0.35
N THR A 15 19.81 15.63 0.84
CA THR A 15 19.20 16.73 1.60
C THR A 15 20.23 17.84 1.86
N GLN A 16 19.76 19.03 2.21
CA GLN A 16 20.63 20.15 2.58
C GLN A 16 21.54 19.85 3.79
N LYS A 17 21.16 18.88 4.63
CA LYS A 17 21.94 18.42 5.79
C LYS A 17 22.86 17.24 5.50
N GLY A 18 22.94 16.83 4.23
CA GLY A 18 23.66 15.63 3.78
C GLY A 18 22.73 14.48 3.40
N PRO A 19 23.29 13.34 2.97
CA PRO A 19 22.50 12.19 2.55
C PRO A 19 21.72 11.59 3.73
N PHE A 20 20.43 11.39 3.54
CA PHE A 20 19.54 10.74 4.49
C PHE A 20 19.07 9.40 3.94
N ARG A 21 19.40 8.30 4.63
CA ARG A 21 19.01 6.94 4.25
C ARG A 21 17.65 6.61 4.87
N ALA A 22 16.61 6.61 4.05
CA ALA A 22 15.24 6.32 4.47
C ALA A 22 14.92 4.82 4.50
N VAL A 23 15.59 4.03 3.66
CA VAL A 23 15.52 2.55 3.63
C VAL A 23 16.95 2.02 3.57
N ASP A 24 17.28 1.01 4.37
CA ASP A 24 18.64 0.52 4.56
C ASP A 24 18.68 -1.02 4.58
N GLY A 25 18.94 -1.62 3.41
CA GLY A 25 19.11 -3.06 3.27
C GLY A 25 17.81 -3.85 3.49
N LEU A 26 16.68 -3.39 2.99
CA LEU A 26 15.39 -4.02 3.21
C LEU A 26 15.14 -5.14 2.20
N ASP A 27 14.80 -6.34 2.72
CA ASP A 27 14.31 -7.46 1.92
C ASP A 27 12.80 -7.57 2.05
N ILE A 28 12.10 -7.70 0.91
CA ILE A 28 10.64 -7.87 0.85
C ILE A 28 10.34 -8.94 -0.19
N SER A 29 9.47 -9.89 0.15
CA SER A 29 8.90 -10.83 -0.81
C SER A 29 7.41 -10.97 -0.60
N VAL A 30 6.66 -11.16 -1.66
CA VAL A 30 5.22 -11.47 -1.59
C VAL A 30 4.87 -12.46 -2.69
N ASP A 31 4.05 -13.45 -2.36
CA ASP A 31 3.54 -14.44 -3.29
C ASP A 31 2.21 -13.98 -3.92
N ALA A 32 1.82 -14.61 -5.04
CA ALA A 32 0.48 -14.40 -5.59
C ALA A 32 -0.57 -14.90 -4.61
N GLY A 33 -1.62 -14.11 -4.39
CA GLY A 33 -2.71 -14.42 -3.45
C GLY A 33 -2.36 -14.21 -1.98
N GLU A 34 -1.13 -13.78 -1.66
CA GLU A 34 -0.70 -13.50 -0.29
C GLU A 34 -1.04 -12.05 0.12
N VAL A 35 -1.40 -11.87 1.38
CA VAL A 35 -1.53 -10.57 2.05
C VAL A 35 -0.33 -10.36 2.97
N LEU A 36 0.61 -9.51 2.56
CA LEU A 36 1.75 -9.08 3.37
C LEU A 36 1.44 -7.73 4.02
N ALA A 37 1.39 -7.67 5.35
CA ALA A 37 1.36 -6.40 6.06
C ALA A 37 2.78 -5.86 6.31
N ILE A 38 3.01 -4.57 6.06
CA ILE A 38 4.22 -3.85 6.44
C ILE A 38 3.84 -2.86 7.53
N VAL A 39 4.37 -3.07 8.73
CA VAL A 39 4.03 -2.27 9.92
C VAL A 39 5.25 -1.58 10.52
N GLY A 40 5.03 -0.56 11.34
CA GLY A 40 6.08 0.19 12.03
C GLY A 40 5.66 1.63 12.25
N GLU A 41 6.45 2.39 12.99
CA GLU A 41 6.17 3.81 13.29
C GLU A 41 6.12 4.68 12.03
N SER A 42 5.47 5.85 12.15
CA SER A 42 5.51 6.88 11.11
C SER A 42 6.96 7.28 10.83
N GLY A 43 7.32 7.42 9.55
CA GLY A 43 8.69 7.74 9.14
C GLY A 43 9.66 6.54 9.14
N SER A 44 9.21 5.30 9.41
CA SER A 44 10.10 4.13 9.35
C SER A 44 10.52 3.70 7.94
N GLY A 45 10.00 4.35 6.88
CA GLY A 45 10.38 4.09 5.49
C GLY A 45 9.44 3.16 4.71
N LYS A 46 8.30 2.76 5.27
CA LYS A 46 7.33 1.82 4.65
C LYS A 46 6.86 2.29 3.27
N SER A 47 6.22 3.46 3.21
CA SER A 47 5.74 4.05 1.95
C SER A 47 6.88 4.32 0.97
N VAL A 48 8.04 4.77 1.48
CA VAL A 48 9.23 5.04 0.66
C VAL A 48 9.71 3.77 -0.05
N SER A 49 9.71 2.62 0.63
CA SER A 49 10.12 1.34 0.01
C SER A 49 9.19 0.95 -1.14
N MET A 50 7.89 1.14 -1.00
CA MET A 50 6.92 0.84 -2.07
C MET A 50 6.95 1.87 -3.20
N LEU A 51 7.13 3.16 -2.90
CA LEU A 51 7.34 4.20 -3.92
C LEU A 51 8.62 3.96 -4.72
N ALA A 52 9.66 3.37 -4.12
CA ALA A 52 10.87 2.95 -4.84
C ALA A 52 10.56 1.85 -5.87
N VAL A 53 9.77 0.84 -5.50
CA VAL A 53 9.30 -0.21 -6.42
C VAL A 53 8.50 0.37 -7.59
N MET A 54 7.59 1.30 -7.27
CA MET A 54 6.75 1.99 -8.27
C MET A 54 7.54 2.97 -9.14
N GLY A 55 8.79 3.32 -8.78
CA GLY A 55 9.57 4.33 -9.49
C GLY A 55 8.98 5.74 -9.37
N LEU A 56 8.31 6.04 -8.25
CA LEU A 56 7.60 7.30 -8.00
C LEU A 56 8.36 8.24 -7.04
N LEU A 57 9.58 7.89 -6.65
CA LEU A 57 10.41 8.76 -5.82
C LEU A 57 10.93 9.96 -6.62
N PRO A 58 11.16 11.12 -5.95
CA PRO A 58 11.69 12.31 -6.61
C PRO A 58 13.14 12.07 -7.10
N PRO A 59 13.64 12.88 -8.05
CA PRO A 59 15.00 12.76 -8.59
C PRO A 59 16.13 12.90 -7.55
N SER A 60 15.85 13.48 -6.39
CA SER A 60 16.79 13.57 -5.26
C SER A 60 16.99 12.25 -4.52
N ALA A 61 16.20 11.21 -4.86
CA ALA A 61 16.32 9.89 -4.27
C ALA A 61 17.18 8.98 -5.14
N THR A 62 18.17 8.35 -4.52
CA THR A 62 18.95 7.24 -5.11
C THR A 62 18.41 5.93 -4.59
N VAL A 63 18.02 5.03 -5.49
CA VAL A 63 17.47 3.70 -5.19
C VAL A 63 18.47 2.65 -5.68
N THR A 64 18.88 1.75 -4.79
CA THR A 64 19.72 0.59 -5.11
C THR A 64 19.14 -0.67 -4.48
N ALA A 65 19.28 -1.81 -5.14
CA ALA A 65 18.95 -3.12 -4.62
C ALA A 65 19.81 -4.18 -5.28
N ASP A 66 20.09 -5.29 -4.58
CA ASP A 66 20.79 -6.43 -5.18
C ASP A 66 19.88 -7.17 -6.17
N GLU A 67 18.60 -7.22 -5.86
CA GLU A 67 17.56 -7.80 -6.70
C GLU A 67 16.25 -7.02 -6.53
N MET A 68 15.53 -6.79 -7.63
CA MET A 68 14.17 -6.28 -7.63
C MET A 68 13.42 -6.89 -8.81
N THR A 69 12.72 -7.99 -8.55
CA THR A 69 12.01 -8.74 -9.58
C THR A 69 10.51 -8.76 -9.34
N PHE A 70 9.73 -8.69 -10.39
CA PHE A 70 8.28 -8.82 -10.39
C PHE A 70 7.85 -9.81 -11.46
N ASP A 71 7.10 -10.85 -11.08
CA ASP A 71 6.62 -11.91 -11.98
C ASP A 71 7.77 -12.48 -12.84
N GLY A 72 8.94 -12.71 -12.21
CA GLY A 72 10.16 -13.20 -12.82
C GLY A 72 10.92 -12.19 -13.70
N GLN A 73 10.50 -10.93 -13.76
CA GLN A 73 11.12 -9.89 -14.57
C GLN A 73 11.93 -8.92 -13.69
N ASP A 74 13.19 -8.65 -14.07
CA ASP A 74 14.05 -7.69 -13.36
C ASP A 74 13.60 -6.25 -13.63
N LEU A 75 13.02 -5.61 -12.61
CA LEU A 75 12.56 -4.22 -12.68
C LEU A 75 13.73 -3.22 -12.82
N GLN A 76 14.93 -3.54 -12.37
CA GLN A 76 16.08 -2.63 -12.46
C GLN A 76 16.65 -2.57 -13.88
N ALA A 77 16.67 -3.71 -14.56
CA ALA A 77 17.17 -3.82 -15.94
C ALA A 77 16.19 -3.26 -16.98
N MET A 78 14.93 -3.00 -16.61
CA MET A 78 13.92 -2.49 -17.53
C MET A 78 14.15 -1.05 -17.95
N SER A 79 13.89 -0.75 -19.23
CA SER A 79 13.75 0.63 -19.70
C SER A 79 12.54 1.32 -19.04
N ALA A 80 12.57 2.65 -18.97
CA ALA A 80 11.45 3.44 -18.44
C ALA A 80 10.11 3.13 -19.14
N LEU A 81 10.15 2.87 -20.46
CA LEU A 81 8.96 2.51 -21.24
C LEU A 81 8.43 1.12 -20.85
N ALA A 82 9.31 0.13 -20.62
CA ALA A 82 8.92 -1.20 -20.18
C ALA A 82 8.32 -1.17 -18.78
N LYS A 83 8.91 -0.41 -17.83
CA LYS A 83 8.35 -0.20 -16.50
C LYS A 83 6.95 0.40 -16.54
N ARG A 84 6.70 1.43 -17.36
CA ARG A 84 5.37 2.05 -17.52
C ARG A 84 4.28 1.10 -18.01
N ARG A 85 4.64 -0.02 -18.64
CA ARG A 85 3.68 -1.06 -19.06
C ARG A 85 3.25 -1.97 -17.92
N ILE A 86 4.07 -2.10 -16.88
CA ILE A 86 3.83 -2.92 -15.69
C ILE A 86 3.21 -2.07 -14.57
N ILE A 87 3.84 -0.92 -14.28
CA ILE A 87 3.36 0.02 -13.26
C ILE A 87 2.05 0.69 -13.73
N GLY A 88 1.04 0.62 -12.88
CA GLY A 88 -0.31 1.11 -13.18
C GLY A 88 -1.21 0.07 -13.87
N ARG A 89 -0.64 -1.07 -14.33
CA ARG A 89 -1.39 -2.18 -14.91
C ARG A 89 -1.30 -3.45 -14.06
N ASP A 90 -0.08 -3.99 -13.91
CA ASP A 90 0.17 -5.25 -13.19
C ASP A 90 0.56 -5.03 -11.72
N ILE A 91 1.21 -3.89 -11.42
CA ILE A 91 1.45 -3.38 -10.07
C ILE A 91 0.72 -2.05 -9.94
N THR A 92 -0.17 -1.94 -8.96
CA THR A 92 -0.94 -0.71 -8.71
C THR A 92 -0.83 -0.31 -7.24
N MET A 93 -1.17 0.95 -6.93
CA MET A 93 -1.04 1.48 -5.58
C MET A 93 -2.27 2.32 -5.21
N ILE A 94 -2.77 2.10 -4.01
CA ILE A 94 -3.70 2.96 -3.29
C ILE A 94 -2.85 3.84 -2.37
N PHE A 95 -2.93 5.15 -2.54
CA PHE A 95 -2.16 6.13 -1.76
C PHE A 95 -2.90 6.52 -0.47
N GLN A 96 -2.16 7.01 0.51
CA GLN A 96 -2.64 7.38 1.83
C GLN A 96 -3.73 8.48 1.81
N GLU A 97 -3.63 9.46 0.92
CA GLU A 97 -4.55 10.59 0.84
C GLU A 97 -5.39 10.56 -0.45
N PRO A 98 -6.66 10.10 -0.41
CA PRO A 98 -7.48 9.97 -1.62
C PRO A 98 -7.72 11.29 -2.34
N MET A 99 -7.91 12.38 -1.59
CA MET A 99 -8.17 13.71 -2.16
C MET A 99 -6.94 14.30 -2.88
N ALA A 100 -5.73 14.01 -2.38
CA ALA A 100 -4.49 14.44 -3.01
C ALA A 100 -4.10 13.56 -4.21
N SER A 101 -4.55 12.30 -4.22
CA SER A 101 -4.23 11.33 -5.27
C SER A 101 -5.06 11.50 -6.53
N LEU A 102 -6.26 12.05 -6.40
CA LEU A 102 -7.14 12.37 -7.53
C LEU A 102 -6.86 13.78 -8.06
N ASN A 103 -6.72 13.94 -9.38
CA ASN A 103 -6.55 15.24 -9.97
C ASN A 103 -7.85 16.07 -9.86
N PRO A 104 -7.86 17.22 -9.16
CA PRO A 104 -9.08 18.00 -8.93
C PRO A 104 -9.65 18.66 -10.19
N CYS A 105 -8.87 18.76 -11.26
CA CYS A 105 -9.28 19.40 -12.51
C CYS A 105 -10.07 18.46 -13.44
N PHE A 106 -10.10 17.16 -13.16
CA PHE A 106 -10.79 16.18 -13.99
C PHE A 106 -11.85 15.42 -13.18
N THR A 107 -12.90 15.00 -13.88
CA THR A 107 -13.90 14.14 -13.25
C THR A 107 -13.31 12.76 -12.93
N VAL A 108 -13.85 12.08 -11.91
CA VAL A 108 -13.34 10.72 -11.57
C VAL A 108 -13.60 9.71 -12.69
N GLY A 109 -14.68 9.89 -13.46
CA GLY A 109 -14.96 9.08 -14.64
C GLY A 109 -13.91 9.28 -15.76
N PHE A 110 -13.46 10.52 -15.98
CA PHE A 110 -12.36 10.78 -16.91
C PHE A 110 -11.08 10.06 -16.48
N GLN A 111 -10.71 10.19 -15.20
CA GLN A 111 -9.45 9.62 -14.68
C GLN A 111 -9.44 8.10 -14.76
N ILE A 112 -10.52 7.40 -14.39
CA ILE A 112 -10.57 5.94 -14.49
C ILE A 112 -10.60 5.46 -15.94
N THR A 113 -11.32 6.17 -16.83
CA THR A 113 -11.37 5.80 -18.26
C THR A 113 -10.05 6.05 -18.97
N GLU A 114 -9.27 7.04 -18.53
CA GLU A 114 -7.91 7.27 -19.04
C GLU A 114 -7.00 6.08 -18.72
N VAL A 115 -6.99 5.60 -17.46
CA VAL A 115 -6.24 4.39 -17.05
C VAL A 115 -6.61 3.18 -17.91
N LEU A 116 -7.90 2.92 -18.08
CA LEU A 116 -8.41 1.79 -18.88
C LEU A 116 -7.99 1.89 -20.35
N ARG A 117 -8.03 3.07 -20.93
CA ARG A 117 -7.63 3.30 -22.32
C ARG A 117 -6.13 3.19 -22.52
N GLN A 118 -5.37 3.76 -21.59
CA GLN A 118 -3.91 3.76 -21.64
C GLN A 118 -3.31 2.36 -21.51
N HIS A 119 -3.83 1.55 -20.59
CA HIS A 119 -3.25 0.25 -20.25
C HIS A 119 -3.91 -0.94 -20.95
N LEU A 120 -5.21 -0.86 -21.26
CA LEU A 120 -5.98 -1.96 -21.87
C LEU A 120 -6.39 -1.66 -23.31
N ASN A 121 -6.03 -0.50 -23.87
CA ASN A 121 -6.39 -0.07 -25.24
C ASN A 121 -7.91 -0.12 -25.51
N LEU A 122 -8.75 0.10 -24.48
CA LEU A 122 -10.19 0.12 -24.64
C LEU A 122 -10.67 1.34 -25.42
N THR A 123 -11.74 1.17 -26.20
CA THR A 123 -12.45 2.31 -26.79
C THR A 123 -13.14 3.13 -25.71
N GLN A 124 -13.52 4.37 -26.04
CA GLN A 124 -14.26 5.26 -25.13
C GLN A 124 -15.51 4.59 -24.53
N LYS A 125 -16.30 3.92 -25.39
CA LYS A 125 -17.53 3.22 -24.96
C LYS A 125 -17.22 2.08 -24.00
N GLN A 126 -16.22 1.24 -24.33
CA GLN A 126 -15.82 0.11 -23.49
C GLN A 126 -15.26 0.59 -22.14
N SER A 127 -14.44 1.64 -22.13
CA SER A 127 -13.88 2.18 -20.87
C SER A 127 -14.96 2.78 -19.97
N LEU A 128 -15.99 3.44 -20.52
CA LEU A 128 -17.12 3.93 -19.73
C LEU A 128 -17.94 2.78 -19.12
N THR A 129 -18.26 1.76 -19.90
CA THR A 129 -18.96 0.58 -19.37
C THR A 129 -18.15 -0.06 -18.24
N ARG A 130 -16.84 -0.27 -18.45
CA ARG A 130 -15.96 -0.87 -17.45
C ARG A 130 -15.82 0.01 -16.19
N ALA A 131 -15.77 1.32 -16.34
CA ALA A 131 -15.73 2.26 -15.22
C ALA A 131 -17.00 2.16 -14.34
N LEU A 132 -18.17 2.03 -14.97
CA LEU A 132 -19.44 1.81 -14.23
C LEU A 132 -19.45 0.49 -13.46
N GLU A 133 -18.97 -0.59 -14.07
CA GLU A 133 -18.83 -1.90 -13.40
C GLU A 133 -17.90 -1.79 -12.18
N LEU A 134 -16.77 -1.10 -12.32
CA LEU A 134 -15.79 -0.89 -11.25
C LEU A 134 -16.39 -0.04 -10.12
N PHE A 135 -17.06 1.05 -10.43
CA PHE A 135 -17.72 1.89 -9.42
C PHE A 135 -18.81 1.12 -8.67
N SER A 136 -19.56 0.27 -9.38
CA SER A 136 -20.54 -0.61 -8.74
C SER A 136 -19.86 -1.66 -7.86
N ALA A 137 -18.77 -2.27 -8.32
CA ALA A 137 -18.03 -3.30 -7.57
C ALA A 137 -17.43 -2.77 -6.27
N VAL A 138 -16.97 -1.50 -6.25
CA VAL A 138 -16.48 -0.86 -5.02
C VAL A 138 -17.61 -0.24 -4.16
N GLY A 139 -18.87 -0.42 -4.55
CA GLY A 139 -20.02 0.08 -3.80
C GLY A 139 -20.14 1.61 -3.80
N LEU A 140 -19.67 2.29 -4.87
CA LEU A 140 -19.88 3.72 -5.04
C LEU A 140 -21.37 3.98 -5.36
N PRO A 141 -22.10 4.78 -4.56
CA PRO A 141 -23.51 5.05 -4.82
C PRO A 141 -23.68 5.85 -6.11
N ASP A 142 -24.77 5.59 -6.83
CA ASP A 142 -25.13 6.28 -8.07
C ASP A 142 -23.98 6.37 -9.09
N PRO A 143 -23.42 5.23 -9.55
CA PRO A 143 -22.20 5.19 -10.37
C PRO A 143 -22.25 6.07 -11.63
N HIS A 144 -23.42 6.21 -12.26
CA HIS A 144 -23.60 7.03 -13.44
C HIS A 144 -23.38 8.53 -13.17
N ASP A 145 -23.90 9.02 -12.04
CA ASP A 145 -23.74 10.43 -11.66
C ASP A 145 -22.29 10.70 -11.24
N LYS A 146 -21.67 9.73 -10.55
CA LYS A 146 -20.28 9.84 -10.09
C LYS A 146 -19.25 9.87 -11.21
N LEU A 147 -19.53 9.32 -12.38
CA LEU A 147 -18.64 9.48 -13.54
C LEU A 147 -18.37 10.95 -13.87
N ASN A 148 -19.36 11.82 -13.69
CA ASN A 148 -19.28 13.24 -14.00
C ASN A 148 -18.87 14.10 -12.80
N ALA A 149 -18.75 13.51 -11.62
CA ALA A 149 -18.34 14.22 -10.40
C ALA A 149 -16.83 14.51 -10.39
N TYR A 150 -16.49 15.68 -9.88
CA TYR A 150 -15.11 16.04 -9.54
C TYR A 150 -14.77 15.54 -8.13
N PRO A 151 -13.47 15.31 -7.81
CA PRO A 151 -13.06 14.84 -6.49
C PRO A 151 -13.64 15.65 -5.32
N HIS A 152 -13.65 16.98 -5.42
CA HIS A 152 -14.19 17.87 -4.39
C HIS A 152 -15.71 17.79 -4.19
N GLN A 153 -16.44 17.10 -5.07
CA GLN A 153 -17.90 16.86 -4.98
C GLN A 153 -18.22 15.51 -4.31
N LEU A 154 -17.18 14.74 -3.94
CA LEU A 154 -17.29 13.44 -3.30
C LEU A 154 -16.96 13.54 -1.81
N SER A 155 -17.56 12.68 -0.99
CA SER A 155 -17.09 12.49 0.39
C SER A 155 -15.72 11.76 0.41
N GLY A 156 -15.00 11.83 1.53
CA GLY A 156 -13.71 11.14 1.68
C GLY A 156 -13.82 9.64 1.37
N GLY A 157 -14.83 8.95 1.91
CA GLY A 157 -15.06 7.54 1.61
C GLY A 157 -15.44 7.26 0.14
N GLN A 158 -16.12 8.18 -0.53
CA GLN A 158 -16.40 8.06 -1.97
C GLN A 158 -15.14 8.26 -2.81
N CYS A 159 -14.28 9.22 -2.45
CA CYS A 159 -12.97 9.38 -3.10
C CYS A 159 -12.11 8.15 -2.90
N GLN A 160 -12.10 7.56 -1.70
CA GLN A 160 -11.37 6.32 -1.41
C GLN A 160 -11.86 5.17 -2.29
N ARG A 161 -13.18 4.96 -2.39
CA ARG A 161 -13.77 3.94 -3.28
C ARG A 161 -13.43 4.18 -4.75
N ALA A 162 -13.44 5.43 -5.21
CA ALA A 162 -13.05 5.78 -6.57
C ALA A 162 -11.56 5.49 -6.82
N MET A 163 -10.68 5.79 -5.87
CA MET A 163 -9.25 5.47 -5.95
C MET A 163 -9.00 3.95 -5.98
N ILE A 164 -9.73 3.19 -5.15
CA ILE A 164 -9.67 1.71 -5.18
C ILE A 164 -10.14 1.19 -6.54
N ALA A 165 -11.24 1.72 -7.10
CA ALA A 165 -11.70 1.35 -8.43
C ALA A 165 -10.65 1.61 -9.51
N MET A 166 -9.94 2.74 -9.43
CA MET A 166 -8.84 3.07 -10.35
C MET A 166 -7.67 2.11 -10.19
N ALA A 167 -7.27 1.78 -8.96
CA ALA A 167 -6.17 0.85 -8.69
C ALA A 167 -6.49 -0.56 -9.21
N LEU A 168 -7.76 -0.97 -9.18
CA LEU A 168 -8.23 -2.28 -9.66
C LEU A 168 -8.64 -2.30 -11.14
N ALA A 169 -8.60 -1.16 -11.83
CA ALA A 169 -9.13 -1.01 -13.18
C ALA A 169 -8.55 -2.02 -14.18
N CYS A 170 -7.26 -2.29 -14.07
CA CYS A 170 -6.51 -3.19 -14.95
C CYS A 170 -6.40 -4.63 -14.42
N GLN A 171 -7.07 -4.98 -13.33
CA GLN A 171 -6.97 -6.29 -12.65
C GLN A 171 -5.50 -6.61 -12.31
N PRO A 172 -4.86 -5.85 -11.43
CA PRO A 172 -3.43 -6.00 -11.15
C PRO A 172 -3.12 -7.36 -10.54
N LYS A 173 -1.90 -7.83 -10.75
CA LYS A 173 -1.35 -9.01 -10.07
C LYS A 173 -0.92 -8.68 -8.64
N LEU A 174 -0.48 -7.43 -8.41
CA LEU A 174 -0.06 -6.90 -7.11
C LEU A 174 -0.72 -5.56 -6.84
N LEU A 175 -1.38 -5.45 -5.69
CA LEU A 175 -1.90 -4.21 -5.16
C LEU A 175 -1.09 -3.78 -3.93
N ILE A 176 -0.62 -2.56 -3.91
CA ILE A 176 0.00 -1.92 -2.74
C ILE A 176 -1.03 -0.97 -2.15
N ALA A 177 -1.42 -1.15 -0.89
CA ALA A 177 -2.35 -0.29 -0.18
C ALA A 177 -1.62 0.44 0.95
N ASP A 178 -1.33 1.72 0.74
CA ASP A 178 -0.60 2.56 1.69
C ASP A 178 -1.59 3.30 2.58
N GLU A 179 -1.76 2.82 3.80
CA GLU A 179 -2.71 3.32 4.80
C GLU A 179 -4.14 3.54 4.21
N PRO A 180 -4.76 2.50 3.63
CA PRO A 180 -5.96 2.67 2.79
C PRO A 180 -7.19 3.15 3.55
N THR A 181 -7.12 3.24 4.87
CA THR A 181 -8.26 3.61 5.74
C THR A 181 -7.97 4.81 6.64
N THR A 182 -6.79 5.42 6.53
CA THR A 182 -6.42 6.60 7.32
C THR A 182 -7.39 7.75 7.05
N ALA A 183 -7.75 8.49 8.10
CA ALA A 183 -8.69 9.61 8.08
C ALA A 183 -10.16 9.26 7.73
N LEU A 184 -10.55 7.98 7.79
CA LEU A 184 -11.92 7.53 7.67
C LEU A 184 -12.52 7.20 9.06
N ASP A 185 -13.84 7.31 9.18
CA ASP A 185 -14.52 6.81 10.38
C ASP A 185 -14.47 5.27 10.43
N VAL A 186 -14.59 4.70 11.64
CA VAL A 186 -14.43 3.26 11.90
C VAL A 186 -15.35 2.39 11.03
N THR A 187 -16.58 2.87 10.76
CA THR A 187 -17.55 2.12 9.96
C THR A 187 -17.12 2.06 8.49
N ILE A 188 -16.68 3.17 7.93
CA ILE A 188 -16.17 3.23 6.55
C ILE A 188 -14.85 2.49 6.43
N GLN A 189 -13.96 2.60 7.44
CA GLN A 189 -12.72 1.84 7.49
C GLN A 189 -12.98 0.34 7.34
N LYS A 190 -13.88 -0.24 8.15
CA LYS A 190 -14.24 -1.65 8.05
C LYS A 190 -14.78 -2.01 6.67
N GLN A 191 -15.69 -1.23 6.13
CA GLN A 191 -16.24 -1.46 4.78
C GLN A 191 -15.18 -1.46 3.68
N ILE A 192 -14.16 -0.60 3.78
CA ILE A 192 -13.06 -0.54 2.81
C ILE A 192 -12.15 -1.76 2.95
N LEU A 193 -11.85 -2.19 4.18
CA LEU A 193 -11.04 -3.38 4.41
C LEU A 193 -11.75 -4.64 3.92
N ASP A 194 -13.02 -4.84 4.28
CA ASP A 194 -13.85 -5.95 3.81
C ASP A 194 -13.88 -5.99 2.27
N LEU A 195 -14.06 -4.83 1.63
CA LEU A 195 -14.04 -4.70 0.17
C LEU A 195 -12.68 -5.15 -0.43
N LEU A 196 -11.56 -4.69 0.13
CA LEU A 196 -10.22 -5.03 -0.35
C LEU A 196 -9.95 -6.53 -0.21
N MET A 197 -10.32 -7.13 0.93
CA MET A 197 -10.16 -8.56 1.18
C MET A 197 -11.03 -9.41 0.27
N ASP A 198 -12.30 -9.02 0.07
CA ASP A 198 -13.19 -9.68 -0.87
C ASP A 198 -12.67 -9.67 -2.32
N LEU A 199 -12.11 -8.53 -2.75
CA LEU A 199 -11.54 -8.38 -4.08
C LEU A 199 -10.24 -9.17 -4.22
N GLN A 200 -9.38 -9.16 -3.20
CA GLN A 200 -8.16 -9.96 -3.16
C GLN A 200 -8.47 -11.46 -3.27
N ALA A 201 -9.42 -11.96 -2.46
CA ALA A 201 -9.82 -13.37 -2.50
C ALA A 201 -10.43 -13.79 -3.85
N LYS A 202 -11.22 -12.91 -4.49
CA LYS A 202 -11.84 -13.18 -5.80
C LYS A 202 -10.85 -13.19 -6.95
N THR A 203 -9.82 -12.36 -6.89
CA THR A 203 -8.86 -12.16 -7.99
C THR A 203 -7.58 -12.98 -7.82
N GLY A 204 -7.24 -13.40 -6.60
CA GLY A 204 -5.98 -14.05 -6.28
C GLY A 204 -4.75 -13.13 -6.43
N MET A 205 -4.94 -11.80 -6.43
CA MET A 205 -3.83 -10.85 -6.49
C MET A 205 -3.03 -10.89 -5.18
N GLY A 206 -1.72 -10.62 -5.25
CA GLY A 206 -0.93 -10.31 -4.07
C GLY A 206 -1.34 -8.95 -3.52
N LEU A 207 -1.36 -8.80 -2.20
CA LEU A 207 -1.66 -7.53 -1.52
C LEU A 207 -0.55 -7.17 -0.54
N ILE A 208 0.06 -6.00 -0.71
CA ILE A 208 0.92 -5.41 0.31
C ILE A 208 0.10 -4.32 1.00
N MET A 209 -0.14 -4.47 2.30
CA MET A 209 -0.87 -3.52 3.12
C MET A 209 0.09 -2.80 4.05
N ILE A 210 0.29 -1.51 3.87
CA ILE A 210 1.04 -0.66 4.80
C ILE A 210 0.04 -0.08 5.79
N THR A 211 0.26 -0.30 7.07
CA THR A 211 -0.58 0.23 8.15
C THR A 211 0.20 0.34 9.45
N HIS A 212 -0.28 1.18 10.36
CA HIS A 212 0.14 1.23 11.76
C HIS A 212 -0.91 0.59 12.71
N ASP A 213 -2.04 0.14 12.15
CA ASP A 213 -3.14 -0.48 12.91
C ASP A 213 -2.93 -2.00 12.99
N MET A 214 -2.51 -2.47 14.16
CA MET A 214 -2.25 -3.90 14.38
C MET A 214 -3.55 -4.72 14.44
N GLY A 215 -4.70 -4.12 14.74
CA GLY A 215 -6.01 -4.79 14.65
C GLY A 215 -6.34 -5.15 13.21
N VAL A 216 -6.12 -4.22 12.28
CA VAL A 216 -6.25 -4.48 10.84
C VAL A 216 -5.32 -5.61 10.38
N VAL A 217 -4.07 -5.59 10.86
CA VAL A 217 -3.08 -6.64 10.54
C VAL A 217 -3.53 -8.01 11.01
N ALA A 218 -4.03 -8.10 12.25
CA ALA A 218 -4.49 -9.38 12.82
C ALA A 218 -5.67 -9.98 12.04
N GLU A 219 -6.54 -9.13 11.49
CA GLU A 219 -7.74 -9.56 10.75
C GLU A 219 -7.44 -9.92 9.27
N THR A 220 -6.41 -9.34 8.67
CA THR A 220 -6.27 -9.36 7.20
C THR A 220 -4.98 -10.02 6.69
N ALA A 221 -3.89 -10.00 7.46
CA ALA A 221 -2.58 -10.40 6.96
C ALA A 221 -2.30 -11.90 7.12
N ASP A 222 -1.65 -12.49 6.11
CA ASP A 222 -1.04 -13.83 6.21
C ASP A 222 0.32 -13.73 6.90
N ARG A 223 1.11 -12.72 6.54
CA ARG A 223 2.47 -12.48 7.02
C ARG A 223 2.70 -11.00 7.29
N VAL A 224 3.53 -10.72 8.26
CA VAL A 224 3.83 -9.35 8.73
C VAL A 224 5.31 -9.09 8.67
N LEU A 225 5.70 -7.97 8.08
CA LEU A 225 7.03 -7.41 8.10
C LEU A 225 7.04 -6.17 9.00
N VAL A 226 7.83 -6.21 10.05
CA VAL A 226 7.99 -5.09 10.99
C VAL A 226 9.20 -4.26 10.57
N GLN A 227 8.98 -2.97 10.29
CA GLN A 227 10.01 -2.04 9.81
C GLN A 227 10.25 -0.91 10.81
N TYR A 228 11.52 -0.65 11.11
CA TYR A 228 11.95 0.45 11.98
C TYR A 228 13.20 1.12 11.41
N GLN A 229 13.20 2.45 11.33
CA GLN A 229 14.33 3.26 10.83
C GLN A 229 14.93 2.73 9.52
N GLY A 230 14.07 2.37 8.56
CA GLY A 230 14.47 1.90 7.24
C GLY A 230 14.88 0.43 7.17
N ARG A 231 14.90 -0.31 8.28
CA ARG A 231 15.36 -1.70 8.36
C ARG A 231 14.25 -2.66 8.74
N LYS A 232 14.37 -3.91 8.29
CA LYS A 232 13.51 -5.01 8.74
C LYS A 232 13.93 -5.45 10.13
N MET A 233 13.01 -5.39 11.09
CA MET A 233 13.22 -5.85 12.46
C MET A 233 12.83 -7.30 12.63
N GLU A 234 11.66 -7.67 12.08
CA GLU A 234 11.11 -9.02 12.18
C GLU A 234 10.19 -9.28 10.99
N GLU A 235 10.07 -10.55 10.61
CA GLU A 235 9.12 -11.00 9.62
C GLU A 235 8.64 -12.39 10.02
N ALA A 236 7.31 -12.56 10.16
CA ALA A 236 6.71 -13.83 10.55
C ALA A 236 5.25 -13.93 10.06
N GLY A 237 4.70 -15.15 10.11
CA GLY A 237 3.25 -15.34 9.97
C GLY A 237 2.51 -14.55 11.06
N VAL A 238 1.31 -14.04 10.75
CA VAL A 238 0.56 -13.16 11.65
C VAL A 238 0.39 -13.75 13.04
N LEU A 239 -0.05 -15.00 13.17
CA LEU A 239 -0.25 -15.65 14.47
C LEU A 239 1.05 -15.73 15.27
N GLN A 240 2.15 -16.14 14.63
CA GLN A 240 3.45 -16.23 15.28
C GLN A 240 3.94 -14.88 15.79
N LEU A 241 3.74 -13.81 15.01
CA LEU A 241 4.18 -12.46 15.40
C LEU A 241 3.41 -11.95 16.62
N PHE A 242 2.11 -12.22 16.72
CA PHE A 242 1.28 -11.79 17.85
C PHE A 242 1.50 -12.65 19.10
N GLU A 243 1.65 -13.96 18.96
CA GLU A 243 1.77 -14.88 20.09
C GLU A 243 3.19 -14.94 20.66
N ASN A 244 4.23 -14.85 19.78
CA ASN A 244 5.61 -15.04 20.17
C ASN A 244 6.59 -14.15 19.39
N PRO A 245 6.49 -12.80 19.52
CA PRO A 245 7.39 -11.87 18.85
C PRO A 245 8.83 -12.04 19.33
N GLN A 246 9.78 -12.18 18.40
CA GLN A 246 11.18 -12.44 18.72
C GLN A 246 11.99 -11.14 18.91
N ASN A 247 11.67 -10.10 18.14
CA ASN A 247 12.40 -8.85 18.17
C ASN A 247 11.91 -7.95 19.34
N PRO A 248 12.80 -7.32 20.12
CA PRO A 248 12.41 -6.40 21.19
C PRO A 248 11.54 -5.23 20.71
N TYR A 249 11.82 -4.67 19.53
CA TYR A 249 10.99 -3.62 18.94
C TYR A 249 9.57 -4.10 18.63
N THR A 250 9.42 -5.31 18.06
CA THR A 250 8.09 -5.89 17.81
C THR A 250 7.31 -6.07 19.11
N ARG A 251 7.96 -6.55 20.18
CA ARG A 251 7.35 -6.66 21.50
C ARG A 251 6.89 -5.31 22.05
N ALA A 252 7.74 -4.30 21.91
CA ALA A 252 7.41 -2.94 22.32
C ALA A 252 6.22 -2.39 21.53
N LEU A 253 6.21 -2.60 20.20
CA LEU A 253 5.12 -2.16 19.31
C LEU A 253 3.77 -2.82 19.71
N LEU A 254 3.75 -4.11 19.95
CA LEU A 254 2.56 -4.84 20.37
C LEU A 254 2.11 -4.46 21.80
N SER A 255 3.05 -4.22 22.71
CA SER A 255 2.74 -3.83 24.10
C SER A 255 2.19 -2.40 24.21
N ALA A 256 2.44 -1.55 23.20
CA ALA A 256 1.89 -0.19 23.11
C ALA A 256 0.42 -0.17 22.65
N LEU A 257 -0.16 -1.32 22.28
CA LEU A 257 -1.56 -1.39 21.87
C LEU A 257 -2.50 -1.10 23.05
N PRO A 258 -3.63 -0.40 22.80
CA PRO A 258 -4.58 -0.03 23.86
C PRO A 258 -5.12 -1.24 24.67
N GLU A 259 -5.21 -2.39 24.04
CA GLU A 259 -5.70 -3.64 24.66
C GLU A 259 -4.76 -4.19 25.74
N HIS A 260 -3.49 -3.86 25.68
CA HIS A 260 -2.46 -4.24 26.65
C HIS A 260 -2.18 -3.18 27.71
N ALA A 261 -2.92 -2.08 27.71
CA ALA A 261 -2.72 -0.99 28.66
C ALA A 261 -3.10 -1.44 30.10
N THR A 262 -2.10 -1.58 30.96
CA THR A 262 -2.28 -1.94 32.40
C THR A 262 -2.33 -0.74 33.33
N GLY A 263 -2.22 0.50 32.81
CA GLY A 263 -2.09 1.72 33.61
C GLY A 263 -2.93 2.90 33.10
N LYS A 264 -2.85 4.02 33.80
CA LYS A 264 -3.51 5.31 33.45
C LYS A 264 -2.88 6.00 32.24
N ARG A 265 -1.71 5.58 31.78
CA ARG A 265 -0.97 6.11 30.63
C ARG A 265 -0.58 4.93 29.75
N LEU A 266 -0.79 5.09 28.42
CA LEU A 266 -0.25 4.19 27.43
C LEU A 266 1.28 4.31 27.42
N SER A 267 1.97 3.18 27.49
CA SER A 267 3.41 3.15 27.30
C SER A 267 3.73 3.37 25.83
N THR A 268 4.77 4.15 25.56
CA THR A 268 5.26 4.36 24.20
C THR A 268 6.29 3.27 23.85
N VAL A 269 6.54 3.06 22.57
CA VAL A 269 7.61 2.15 22.10
C VAL A 269 8.97 2.56 22.69
N ALA A 270 9.22 3.86 22.82
CA ALA A 270 10.44 4.40 23.46
C ALA A 270 10.57 3.97 24.93
N ASP A 271 9.47 3.99 25.69
CA ASP A 271 9.46 3.58 27.10
C ASP A 271 9.89 2.09 27.27
N TYR A 272 9.50 1.23 26.31
CA TYR A 272 9.91 -0.19 26.30
C TYR A 272 11.35 -0.39 25.84
N MET A 273 11.82 0.38 24.89
CA MET A 273 13.19 0.27 24.37
C MET A 273 14.24 0.75 25.39
N GLU A 274 13.93 1.79 26.18
CA GLU A 274 14.80 2.29 27.26
C GLU A 274 14.85 1.36 28.46
N GLY A 275 13.77 0.61 28.75
CA GLY A 275 13.71 -0.35 29.86
C GLY A 275 14.35 -1.73 29.59
N ALA A 276 14.76 -2.01 28.34
CA ALA A 276 15.35 -3.27 27.90
C ALA A 276 16.89 -3.21 27.76
N GLY A 277 17.54 -2.09 28.19
CA GLY A 277 18.99 -1.87 28.20
C GLY A 277 19.68 -2.27 29.50
#